data_6d03e594dff4c425fa3248ecd9721d9b
#
_entry.id   6d03e594dff4c425fa3248ecd9721d9b
#
_cell.length_a   1.000
_cell.length_b   1.000
_cell.length_c   1.000
_cell.angle_alpha   90.00
_cell.angle_beta   90.00
_cell.angle_gamma   90.00
#
_symmetry.space_group_name_H-M   'P 1'
#
loop_
_entity.id
_entity.type
_entity.pdbx_description
1 polymer ?
#
loop_
_entity_poly.entity_id
_entity_poly.type
_entity_poly.pdbx_seq_one_letter_code
_entity_poly.pdbx_strand_id
1 'polypeptide(L)'
;MAKKVGVSEATVSRVLNGKPGVSESTRQSVLSALDVLGYERPTQLRGERARLVGLVLPELQNPIFPAFAEVIGGALAQQGLTPVLCTQTKGGVSEADYVELLLQQQVSGVVFAGGLFAQADAPHDHYRLLAERNIPVVLVNASIPDLGFPCVACDDAVAVGQSWRHLVSLGHERIGLVLGPSDHIPSRRKLAAARQAAEAANGALPDAHVERTMFSLEGGQAAATRLLQRGVTGIICASDPLALGAVRAARRHGHRVPHDVSVVGYDDSAFMTCTEPPLTTVRQPIEAMGRAAVDLLCAQIQGTEVPHGELLFEPELVVRGSTAQVAAD
;
A
#
# COMPACT_ATOMS: atom_id res chain seq x y z
N MET A 1 17.78 -23.68 -37.68
CA MET A 1 17.14 -24.42 -36.58
C MET A 1 16.70 -25.81 -36.99
N ALA A 2 15.72 -25.96 -37.90
CA ALA A 2 15.16 -27.24 -38.34
C ALA A 2 16.25 -28.30 -38.69
N LYS A 3 17.26 -27.91 -39.49
CA LYS A 3 18.43 -28.77 -39.83
C LYS A 3 19.29 -29.19 -38.62
N LYS A 4 19.36 -28.37 -37.57
CA LYS A 4 20.20 -28.65 -36.39
C LYS A 4 19.57 -29.64 -35.45
N VAL A 5 18.23 -29.72 -35.46
CA VAL A 5 17.41 -30.63 -34.62
C VAL A 5 16.95 -31.85 -35.40
N GLY A 6 17.18 -31.91 -36.72
CA GLY A 6 16.77 -33.02 -37.58
C GLY A 6 15.27 -33.15 -37.80
N VAL A 7 14.54 -32.02 -37.74
CA VAL A 7 13.07 -31.99 -37.91
C VAL A 7 12.67 -31.03 -39.05
N SER A 8 11.43 -31.12 -39.54
CA SER A 8 10.93 -30.21 -40.57
C SER A 8 10.66 -28.79 -40.01
N GLU A 9 10.70 -27.77 -40.88
CA GLU A 9 10.32 -26.42 -40.50
C GLU A 9 8.86 -26.35 -39.99
N ALA A 10 7.97 -27.18 -40.55
CA ALA A 10 6.59 -27.30 -40.08
C ALA A 10 6.52 -27.85 -38.65
N THR A 11 7.42 -28.77 -38.27
CA THR A 11 7.52 -29.28 -36.90
C THR A 11 8.03 -28.19 -35.95
N VAL A 12 9.05 -27.45 -36.34
CA VAL A 12 9.53 -26.28 -35.56
C VAL A 12 8.42 -25.26 -35.37
N SER A 13 7.69 -24.90 -36.44
CA SER A 13 6.56 -23.98 -36.39
C SER A 13 5.45 -24.48 -35.46
N ARG A 14 5.12 -25.80 -35.48
CA ARG A 14 4.15 -26.37 -34.56
C ARG A 14 4.58 -26.27 -33.11
N VAL A 15 5.84 -26.56 -32.81
CA VAL A 15 6.41 -26.40 -31.46
C VAL A 15 6.35 -24.93 -31.04
N LEU A 16 6.79 -24.01 -31.90
CA LEU A 16 6.78 -22.57 -31.63
C LEU A 16 5.37 -21.99 -31.38
N ASN A 17 4.34 -22.60 -31.97
CA ASN A 17 2.94 -22.16 -31.83
C ASN A 17 2.11 -23.04 -30.87
N GLY A 18 2.76 -23.91 -30.07
CA GLY A 18 2.09 -24.76 -29.07
C GLY A 18 1.08 -25.76 -29.66
N LYS A 19 1.13 -26.05 -30.97
CA LYS A 19 0.14 -26.92 -31.63
C LYS A 19 0.37 -28.41 -31.27
N PRO A 20 -0.70 -29.21 -31.14
CA PRO A 20 -0.59 -30.65 -30.88
C PRO A 20 0.02 -31.41 -32.05
N GLY A 21 0.46 -32.66 -31.81
CA GLY A 21 0.97 -33.56 -32.84
C GLY A 21 2.50 -33.59 -32.97
N VAL A 22 3.21 -33.15 -31.93
CA VAL A 22 4.68 -33.26 -31.79
C VAL A 22 4.97 -34.05 -30.52
N SER A 23 5.86 -35.04 -30.58
CA SER A 23 6.26 -35.81 -29.39
C SER A 23 6.99 -34.92 -28.37
N GLU A 24 6.89 -35.26 -27.09
CA GLU A 24 7.55 -34.50 -26.02
C GLU A 24 9.07 -34.43 -26.20
N SER A 25 9.69 -35.54 -26.65
CA SER A 25 11.14 -35.60 -26.94
C SER A 25 11.53 -34.63 -28.07
N THR A 26 10.74 -34.59 -29.15
CA THR A 26 10.96 -33.64 -30.27
C THR A 26 10.75 -32.19 -29.81
N ARG A 27 9.72 -31.93 -28.98
CA ARG A 27 9.47 -30.62 -28.38
C ARG A 27 10.67 -30.14 -27.56
N GLN A 28 11.17 -30.98 -26.68
CA GLN A 28 12.35 -30.70 -25.85
C GLN A 28 13.61 -30.41 -26.69
N SER A 29 13.85 -31.21 -27.73
CA SER A 29 14.99 -31.02 -28.65
C SER A 29 14.93 -29.68 -29.39
N VAL A 30 13.75 -29.25 -29.83
CA VAL A 30 13.55 -27.95 -30.49
C VAL A 30 13.76 -26.81 -29.49
N LEU A 31 13.23 -26.93 -28.27
CA LEU A 31 13.37 -25.91 -27.21
C LEU A 31 14.85 -25.75 -26.79
N SER A 32 15.57 -26.84 -26.58
CA SER A 32 17.01 -26.81 -26.27
C SER A 32 17.84 -26.17 -27.37
N ALA A 33 17.49 -26.43 -28.64
CA ALA A 33 18.16 -25.79 -29.77
C ALA A 33 17.89 -24.30 -29.86
N LEU A 34 16.72 -23.82 -29.45
CA LEU A 34 16.41 -22.38 -29.32
C LEU A 34 17.32 -21.70 -28.30
N ASP A 35 17.46 -22.32 -27.12
CA ASP A 35 18.31 -21.79 -26.05
C ASP A 35 19.78 -21.68 -26.47
N VAL A 36 20.31 -22.74 -27.14
CA VAL A 36 21.68 -22.76 -27.65
C VAL A 36 21.95 -21.71 -28.76
N LEU A 37 20.91 -21.34 -29.51
CA LEU A 37 20.97 -20.35 -30.56
C LEU A 37 20.73 -18.92 -30.08
N GLY A 38 20.51 -18.71 -28.77
CA GLY A 38 20.22 -17.39 -28.20
C GLY A 38 18.86 -16.82 -28.63
N TYR A 39 17.96 -17.65 -29.16
CA TYR A 39 16.61 -17.20 -29.47
C TYR A 39 15.78 -17.19 -28.20
N GLU A 40 15.20 -16.04 -27.88
CA GLU A 40 14.18 -15.97 -26.83
C GLU A 40 13.02 -16.91 -27.16
N ARG A 41 12.71 -17.81 -26.24
CA ARG A 41 11.53 -18.69 -26.40
C ARG A 41 10.28 -17.81 -26.52
N PRO A 42 9.41 -18.03 -27.53
CA PRO A 42 8.10 -17.40 -27.53
C PRO A 42 7.41 -17.64 -26.19
N THR A 43 6.73 -16.63 -25.67
CA THR A 43 6.11 -16.64 -24.34
C THR A 43 5.19 -17.84 -24.10
N GLN A 44 4.58 -18.38 -25.17
CA GLN A 44 3.74 -19.58 -25.15
C GLN A 44 4.51 -20.90 -24.94
N LEU A 45 5.83 -20.89 -25.04
CA LEU A 45 6.70 -22.08 -24.93
C LEU A 45 7.67 -22.01 -23.73
N ARG A 46 7.69 -20.93 -22.99
CA ARG A 46 8.23 -20.88 -21.64
C ARG A 46 7.24 -21.69 -20.80
N GLY A 47 7.60 -22.93 -20.47
CA GLY A 47 6.75 -23.86 -19.72
C GLY A 47 6.05 -23.15 -18.57
N GLU A 48 4.74 -23.39 -18.40
CA GLU A 48 3.77 -22.65 -17.60
C GLU A 48 3.91 -21.13 -17.79
N ARG A 49 2.90 -20.49 -18.40
CA ARG A 49 2.82 -19.02 -18.49
C ARG A 49 3.26 -18.48 -17.15
N ALA A 50 4.32 -17.64 -17.15
CA ALA A 50 4.66 -16.90 -15.94
C ALA A 50 3.36 -16.27 -15.46
N ARG A 51 2.83 -16.75 -14.34
CA ARG A 51 1.56 -16.27 -13.79
C ARG A 51 1.83 -14.89 -13.23
N LEU A 52 1.69 -13.88 -14.10
CA LEU A 52 1.93 -12.48 -13.73
C LEU A 52 0.81 -12.01 -12.82
N VAL A 53 1.17 -11.23 -11.82
CA VAL A 53 0.24 -10.53 -10.92
C VAL A 53 0.62 -9.05 -10.91
N GLY A 54 -0.32 -8.18 -11.22
CA GLY A 54 -0.12 -6.75 -11.07
C GLY A 54 -0.02 -6.36 -9.59
N LEU A 55 1.01 -5.62 -9.24
CA LEU A 55 1.15 -4.99 -7.93
C LEU A 55 1.18 -3.48 -8.13
N VAL A 56 0.05 -2.83 -7.87
CA VAL A 56 -0.16 -1.41 -8.14
C VAL A 56 0.01 -0.62 -6.84
N LEU A 57 0.91 0.37 -6.88
CA LEU A 57 1.23 1.27 -5.77
C LEU A 57 1.05 2.72 -6.20
N PRO A 58 0.61 3.63 -5.30
CA PRO A 58 0.40 5.04 -5.66
C PRO A 58 1.71 5.79 -5.90
N GLU A 59 2.78 5.41 -5.17
CA GLU A 59 4.09 6.06 -5.24
C GLU A 59 5.17 5.19 -4.55
N LEU A 60 6.43 5.60 -4.63
CA LEU A 60 7.55 4.95 -3.94
C LEU A 60 8.28 5.87 -2.94
N GLN A 61 7.84 7.13 -2.80
CA GLN A 61 8.50 8.09 -1.88
C GLN A 61 8.10 7.86 -0.42
N ASN A 62 6.84 7.46 -0.16
CA ASN A 62 6.45 7.01 1.17
C ASN A 62 6.94 5.57 1.37
N PRO A 63 7.86 5.32 2.33
CA PRO A 63 8.52 4.01 2.51
C PRO A 63 7.58 2.83 2.79
N ILE A 64 6.34 3.09 3.22
CA ILE A 64 5.35 2.03 3.47
C ILE A 64 5.01 1.25 2.18
N PHE A 65 4.95 1.93 1.03
CA PHE A 65 4.61 1.28 -0.23
C PHE A 65 5.70 0.35 -0.74
N PRO A 66 7.00 0.74 -0.78
CA PRO A 66 8.08 -0.22 -1.00
C PRO A 66 8.09 -1.41 -0.04
N ALA A 67 7.77 -1.19 1.25
CA ALA A 67 7.71 -2.27 2.23
C ALA A 67 6.57 -3.26 1.91
N PHE A 68 5.38 -2.78 1.53
CA PHE A 68 4.30 -3.65 1.02
C PHE A 68 4.73 -4.38 -0.26
N ALA A 69 5.42 -3.70 -1.18
CA ALA A 69 5.88 -4.32 -2.43
C ALA A 69 6.85 -5.47 -2.16
N GLU A 70 7.76 -5.33 -1.21
CA GLU A 70 8.70 -6.37 -0.82
C GLU A 70 7.98 -7.59 -0.23
N VAL A 71 7.08 -7.37 0.74
CA VAL A 71 6.33 -8.45 1.40
C VAL A 71 5.40 -9.16 0.42
N ILE A 72 4.59 -8.42 -0.32
CA ILE A 72 3.64 -8.99 -1.28
C ILE A 72 4.39 -9.68 -2.42
N GLY A 73 5.45 -9.05 -2.95
CA GLY A 73 6.27 -9.63 -4.00
C GLY A 73 6.94 -10.93 -3.58
N GLY A 74 7.50 -10.99 -2.37
CA GLY A 74 8.07 -12.19 -1.78
C GLY A 74 7.03 -13.31 -1.59
N ALA A 75 5.85 -12.97 -1.07
CA ALA A 75 4.76 -13.93 -0.88
C ALA A 75 4.22 -14.48 -2.22
N LEU A 76 4.06 -13.62 -3.24
CA LEU A 76 3.68 -14.05 -4.60
C LEU A 76 4.71 -15.01 -5.20
N ALA A 77 6.01 -14.70 -5.05
CA ALA A 77 7.08 -15.56 -5.55
C ALA A 77 7.07 -16.95 -4.90
N GLN A 78 6.76 -17.05 -3.60
CA GLN A 78 6.59 -18.33 -2.89
C GLN A 78 5.42 -19.17 -3.46
N GLN A 79 4.40 -18.52 -4.04
CA GLN A 79 3.26 -19.17 -4.71
C GLN A 79 3.51 -19.43 -6.21
N GLY A 80 4.74 -19.23 -6.70
CA GLY A 80 5.08 -19.38 -8.12
C GLY A 80 4.46 -18.30 -9.02
N LEU A 81 4.09 -17.15 -8.45
CA LEU A 81 3.55 -15.99 -9.15
C LEU A 81 4.65 -14.94 -9.30
N THR A 82 4.63 -14.21 -10.42
CA THR A 82 5.62 -13.14 -10.71
C THR A 82 4.97 -11.78 -10.57
N PRO A 83 5.38 -10.92 -9.62
CA PRO A 83 4.85 -9.59 -9.48
C PRO A 83 5.31 -8.67 -10.62
N VAL A 84 4.38 -7.88 -11.16
CA VAL A 84 4.65 -6.77 -12.08
C VAL A 84 4.35 -5.48 -11.31
N LEU A 85 5.40 -4.76 -10.93
CA LEU A 85 5.27 -3.53 -10.17
C LEU A 85 4.81 -2.38 -11.07
N CYS A 86 3.69 -1.76 -10.73
CA CYS A 86 3.10 -0.60 -11.38
C CYS A 86 3.05 0.55 -10.39
N THR A 87 3.73 1.66 -10.67
CA THR A 87 3.79 2.81 -9.77
C THR A 87 3.41 4.09 -10.48
N GLN A 88 2.61 4.91 -9.84
CA GLN A 88 2.20 6.19 -10.41
C GLN A 88 3.27 7.26 -10.13
N THR A 89 3.56 8.06 -11.14
CA THR A 89 4.38 9.26 -11.01
C THR A 89 3.67 10.44 -11.67
N LYS A 90 3.86 11.64 -11.15
CA LYS A 90 3.28 12.84 -11.77
C LYS A 90 3.73 12.98 -13.23
N GLY A 91 2.76 13.01 -14.15
CA GLY A 91 3.02 13.05 -15.59
C GLY A 91 3.47 11.71 -16.22
N GLY A 92 3.45 10.62 -15.44
CA GLY A 92 3.71 9.27 -15.92
C GLY A 92 2.43 8.52 -16.31
N VAL A 93 2.53 7.19 -16.34
CA VAL A 93 1.42 6.29 -16.66
C VAL A 93 0.36 6.38 -15.57
N SER A 94 -0.91 6.51 -15.94
CA SER A 94 -2.03 6.53 -14.98
C SER A 94 -2.33 5.13 -14.45
N GLU A 95 -3.09 5.05 -13.34
CA GLU A 95 -3.54 3.76 -12.81
C GLU A 95 -4.45 3.03 -13.81
N ALA A 96 -5.30 3.75 -14.52
CA ALA A 96 -6.16 3.18 -15.56
C ALA A 96 -5.34 2.59 -16.73
N ASP A 97 -4.31 3.31 -17.20
CA ASP A 97 -3.42 2.81 -18.27
C ASP A 97 -2.67 1.55 -17.83
N TYR A 98 -2.22 1.49 -16.54
CA TYR A 98 -1.62 0.27 -15.99
C TYR A 98 -2.61 -0.89 -15.98
N VAL A 99 -3.88 -0.66 -15.60
CA VAL A 99 -4.90 -1.71 -15.63
C VAL A 99 -5.10 -2.22 -17.06
N GLU A 100 -5.17 -1.35 -18.06
CA GLU A 100 -5.25 -1.76 -19.46
C GLU A 100 -4.04 -2.60 -19.89
N LEU A 101 -2.83 -2.17 -19.54
CA LEU A 101 -1.60 -2.91 -19.81
C LEU A 101 -1.62 -4.31 -19.16
N LEU A 102 -2.01 -4.40 -17.88
CA LEU A 102 -2.09 -5.66 -17.14
C LEU A 102 -3.13 -6.62 -17.80
N LEU A 103 -4.25 -6.10 -18.25
CA LEU A 103 -5.25 -6.87 -18.99
C LEU A 103 -4.72 -7.40 -20.33
N GLN A 104 -3.96 -6.58 -21.07
CA GLN A 104 -3.29 -7.00 -22.31
C GLN A 104 -2.26 -8.10 -22.05
N GLN A 105 -1.55 -8.05 -20.92
CA GLN A 105 -0.60 -9.08 -20.49
C GLN A 105 -1.28 -10.32 -19.91
N GLN A 106 -2.61 -10.35 -19.82
CA GLN A 106 -3.37 -11.47 -19.30
C GLN A 106 -2.90 -11.90 -17.90
N VAL A 107 -2.74 -10.94 -16.99
CA VAL A 107 -2.34 -11.22 -15.60
C VAL A 107 -3.35 -12.13 -14.91
N SER A 108 -2.87 -12.93 -13.96
CA SER A 108 -3.70 -13.84 -13.16
C SER A 108 -4.52 -13.12 -12.09
N GLY A 109 -4.11 -11.91 -11.72
CA GLY A 109 -4.80 -11.08 -10.74
C GLY A 109 -4.04 -9.77 -10.48
N VAL A 110 -4.62 -8.91 -9.64
CA VAL A 110 -4.05 -7.61 -9.28
C VAL A 110 -4.19 -7.34 -7.77
N VAL A 111 -3.11 -6.88 -7.15
CA VAL A 111 -3.15 -6.32 -5.78
C VAL A 111 -2.93 -4.82 -5.88
N PHE A 112 -3.85 -4.04 -5.31
CA PHE A 112 -3.71 -2.60 -5.16
C PHE A 112 -3.35 -2.27 -3.70
N ALA A 113 -2.13 -1.81 -3.46
CA ALA A 113 -1.68 -1.42 -2.13
C ALA A 113 -1.67 0.11 -1.98
N GLY A 114 -2.85 0.72 -2.06
CA GLY A 114 -3.10 2.14 -2.17
C GLY A 114 -3.41 2.54 -3.61
N GLY A 115 -4.02 3.70 -3.80
CA GLY A 115 -4.39 4.19 -5.14
C GLY A 115 -5.72 4.96 -5.15
N LEU A 116 -6.29 5.10 -6.34
CA LEU A 116 -7.53 5.88 -6.53
C LEU A 116 -8.74 5.27 -5.81
N PHE A 117 -8.77 3.96 -5.59
CA PHE A 117 -9.84 3.30 -4.82
C PHE A 117 -9.97 3.80 -3.38
N ALA A 118 -8.89 4.34 -2.82
CA ALA A 118 -8.89 4.94 -1.49
C ALA A 118 -9.40 6.39 -1.48
N GLN A 119 -9.76 6.96 -2.64
CA GLN A 119 -10.33 8.29 -2.81
C GLN A 119 -11.79 8.16 -3.23
N ALA A 120 -12.72 8.57 -2.37
CA ALA A 120 -14.15 8.38 -2.57
C ALA A 120 -14.71 9.08 -3.81
N ASP A 121 -14.10 10.21 -4.19
CA ASP A 121 -14.55 11.06 -5.30
C ASP A 121 -13.76 10.78 -6.61
N ALA A 122 -12.84 9.81 -6.60
CA ALA A 122 -12.06 9.45 -7.79
C ALA A 122 -12.87 8.55 -8.75
N PRO A 123 -12.54 8.57 -10.05
CA PRO A 123 -13.16 7.64 -11.01
C PRO A 123 -12.71 6.20 -10.73
N HIS A 124 -13.69 5.28 -10.67
CA HIS A 124 -13.46 3.86 -10.38
C HIS A 124 -13.75 2.94 -11.59
N ASP A 125 -13.77 3.46 -12.81
CA ASP A 125 -14.16 2.72 -14.00
C ASP A 125 -13.20 1.56 -14.33
N HIS A 126 -11.90 1.77 -14.16
CA HIS A 126 -10.90 0.72 -14.37
C HIS A 126 -10.99 -0.44 -13.36
N TYR A 127 -11.49 -0.20 -12.13
CA TYR A 127 -11.78 -1.28 -11.18
C TYR A 127 -13.04 -2.05 -11.59
N ARG A 128 -14.10 -1.35 -12.08
CA ARG A 128 -15.29 -1.99 -12.65
C ARG A 128 -14.94 -2.88 -13.82
N LEU A 129 -14.04 -2.42 -14.70
CA LEU A 129 -13.54 -3.21 -15.82
C LEU A 129 -12.87 -4.52 -15.38
N LEU A 130 -12.10 -4.49 -14.28
CA LEU A 130 -11.50 -5.70 -13.71
C LEU A 130 -12.58 -6.66 -13.16
N ALA A 131 -13.59 -6.13 -12.47
CA ALA A 131 -14.73 -6.92 -11.97
C ALA A 131 -15.54 -7.56 -13.10
N GLU A 132 -15.88 -6.80 -14.14
CA GLU A 132 -16.60 -7.28 -15.32
C GLU A 132 -15.85 -8.40 -16.06
N ARG A 133 -14.52 -8.35 -16.04
CA ARG A 133 -13.67 -9.38 -16.65
C ARG A 133 -13.33 -10.54 -15.69
N ASN A 134 -13.91 -10.54 -14.49
CA ASN A 134 -13.66 -11.54 -13.45
C ASN A 134 -12.17 -11.73 -13.16
N ILE A 135 -11.39 -10.64 -13.18
CA ILE A 135 -9.99 -10.67 -12.76
C ILE A 135 -9.94 -10.67 -11.24
N PRO A 136 -9.21 -11.62 -10.60
CA PRO A 136 -8.96 -11.61 -9.17
C PRO A 136 -8.30 -10.30 -8.71
N VAL A 137 -8.92 -9.63 -7.73
CA VAL A 137 -8.43 -8.36 -7.18
C VAL A 137 -8.44 -8.40 -5.66
N VAL A 138 -7.40 -7.85 -5.04
CA VAL A 138 -7.36 -7.58 -3.60
C VAL A 138 -6.94 -6.12 -3.37
N LEU A 139 -7.65 -5.45 -2.47
CA LEU A 139 -7.37 -4.07 -2.07
C LEU A 139 -6.70 -4.02 -0.70
N VAL A 140 -5.83 -3.03 -0.47
CA VAL A 140 -5.15 -2.82 0.82
C VAL A 140 -5.50 -1.44 1.39
N ASN A 141 -5.96 -1.40 2.64
CA ASN A 141 -6.28 -0.22 3.45
C ASN A 141 -7.57 0.54 3.09
N ALA A 142 -8.23 0.21 2.00
CA ALA A 142 -9.56 0.74 1.68
C ALA A 142 -10.33 -0.23 0.79
N SER A 143 -11.65 -0.11 0.76
CA SER A 143 -12.52 -0.93 -0.08
C SER A 143 -13.39 -0.08 -0.99
N ILE A 144 -13.88 -0.68 -2.09
CA ILE A 144 -14.91 -0.13 -2.97
C ILE A 144 -16.18 -0.97 -2.71
N PRO A 145 -17.16 -0.47 -1.93
CA PRO A 145 -18.29 -1.28 -1.47
C PRO A 145 -19.05 -1.99 -2.58
N ASP A 146 -19.28 -1.29 -3.72
CA ASP A 146 -20.12 -1.78 -4.80
C ASP A 146 -19.45 -2.83 -5.70
N LEU A 147 -18.14 -3.06 -5.56
CA LEU A 147 -17.40 -4.02 -6.41
C LEU A 147 -17.12 -5.35 -5.73
N GLY A 148 -17.32 -5.44 -4.41
CA GLY A 148 -17.17 -6.69 -3.66
C GLY A 148 -15.74 -7.27 -3.64
N PHE A 149 -14.71 -6.49 -3.96
CA PHE A 149 -13.33 -6.95 -3.84
C PHE A 149 -12.95 -7.17 -2.37
N PRO A 150 -12.29 -8.29 -2.03
CA PRO A 150 -11.74 -8.46 -0.70
C PRO A 150 -10.71 -7.39 -0.38
N CYS A 151 -10.70 -6.96 0.87
CA CYS A 151 -9.79 -5.93 1.35
C CYS A 151 -9.06 -6.41 2.61
N VAL A 152 -7.78 -6.16 2.71
CA VAL A 152 -7.01 -6.24 3.95
C VAL A 152 -6.69 -4.83 4.42
N ALA A 153 -6.98 -4.50 5.68
CA ALA A 153 -6.79 -3.15 6.17
C ALA A 153 -6.23 -3.14 7.60
N CYS A 154 -5.44 -2.11 7.90
CA CYS A 154 -5.09 -1.79 9.28
C CYS A 154 -6.31 -1.19 9.98
N ASP A 155 -6.55 -1.56 11.24
CA ASP A 155 -7.64 -0.98 12.03
C ASP A 155 -7.32 0.46 12.42
N ASP A 156 -7.87 1.40 11.65
CA ASP A 156 -7.69 2.83 11.85
C ASP A 156 -8.24 3.32 13.20
N ALA A 157 -9.28 2.66 13.73
CA ALA A 157 -9.88 3.05 15.00
C ALA A 157 -8.96 2.67 16.17
N VAL A 158 -8.41 1.47 16.14
CA VAL A 158 -7.42 1.02 17.12
C VAL A 158 -6.16 1.89 17.05
N ALA A 159 -5.64 2.15 15.84
CA ALA A 159 -4.44 2.97 15.60
C ALA A 159 -4.54 4.37 16.22
N VAL A 160 -5.61 5.08 15.88
CA VAL A 160 -5.84 6.43 16.40
C VAL A 160 -6.17 6.41 17.89
N GLY A 161 -6.95 5.42 18.33
CA GLY A 161 -7.27 5.24 19.74
C GLY A 161 -6.03 5.03 20.62
N GLN A 162 -5.04 4.25 20.14
CA GLN A 162 -3.75 4.07 20.83
C GLN A 162 -2.97 5.38 20.89
N SER A 163 -2.85 6.09 19.77
CA SER A 163 -2.12 7.37 19.69
C SER A 163 -2.77 8.44 20.57
N TRP A 164 -4.09 8.54 20.56
CA TRP A 164 -4.85 9.51 21.35
C TRP A 164 -4.70 9.23 22.85
N ARG A 165 -4.94 8.00 23.31
CA ARG A 165 -4.77 7.62 24.71
C ARG A 165 -3.34 7.85 25.19
N HIS A 166 -2.35 7.58 24.36
CA HIS A 166 -0.95 7.84 24.69
C HIS A 166 -0.71 9.33 24.96
N LEU A 167 -1.14 10.24 24.07
CA LEU A 167 -0.97 11.67 24.29
C LEU A 167 -1.75 12.18 25.51
N VAL A 168 -2.99 11.71 25.71
CA VAL A 168 -3.78 12.05 26.89
C VAL A 168 -3.08 11.59 28.18
N SER A 169 -2.50 10.38 28.20
CA SER A 169 -1.76 9.86 29.37
C SER A 169 -0.50 10.67 29.69
N LEU A 170 0.04 11.41 28.70
CA LEU A 170 1.14 12.35 28.85
C LEU A 170 0.67 13.78 29.23
N GLY A 171 -0.63 13.97 29.47
CA GLY A 171 -1.22 15.25 29.88
C GLY A 171 -1.54 16.22 28.73
N HIS A 172 -1.51 15.77 27.47
CA HIS A 172 -1.90 16.62 26.35
C HIS A 172 -3.42 16.77 26.26
N GLU A 173 -3.91 18.00 26.40
CA GLU A 173 -5.32 18.37 26.24
C GLU A 173 -5.59 18.98 24.85
N ARG A 174 -4.61 19.69 24.27
CA ARG A 174 -4.70 20.31 22.96
C ARG A 174 -4.02 19.44 21.92
N ILE A 175 -4.78 18.46 21.42
CA ILE A 175 -4.30 17.50 20.41
C ILE A 175 -4.81 17.92 19.05
N GLY A 176 -3.92 17.90 18.03
CA GLY A 176 -4.24 18.17 16.63
C GLY A 176 -4.00 16.96 15.74
N LEU A 177 -4.67 16.95 14.59
CA LEU A 177 -4.53 15.94 13.56
C LEU A 177 -3.98 16.52 12.26
N VAL A 178 -3.03 15.82 11.65
CA VAL A 178 -2.58 16.06 10.29
C VAL A 178 -2.98 14.85 9.44
N LEU A 179 -3.97 15.05 8.57
CA LEU A 179 -4.60 14.00 7.77
C LEU A 179 -4.36 14.22 6.27
N GLY A 180 -4.58 13.19 5.48
CA GLY A 180 -4.65 13.28 4.02
C GLY A 180 -5.90 14.03 3.53
N PRO A 181 -6.12 14.10 2.19
CA PRO A 181 -7.26 14.76 1.57
C PRO A 181 -8.61 14.34 2.15
N SER A 182 -9.63 15.18 1.97
CA SER A 182 -10.96 14.96 2.58
C SER A 182 -11.72 13.78 2.01
N ASP A 183 -11.45 13.42 0.78
CA ASP A 183 -12.00 12.28 0.06
C ASP A 183 -11.23 10.96 0.33
N HIS A 184 -10.05 11.02 0.97
CA HIS A 184 -9.26 9.84 1.29
C HIS A 184 -9.90 9.02 2.41
N ILE A 185 -10.37 7.82 2.10
CA ILE A 185 -11.15 6.94 2.99
C ILE A 185 -10.44 6.65 4.32
N PRO A 186 -9.16 6.20 4.36
CA PRO A 186 -8.46 5.99 5.63
C PRO A 186 -8.33 7.28 6.48
N SER A 187 -8.16 8.45 5.86
CA SER A 187 -8.13 9.74 6.58
C SER A 187 -9.48 10.11 7.19
N ARG A 188 -10.59 9.76 6.53
CA ARG A 188 -11.95 9.94 7.08
C ARG A 188 -12.17 9.01 8.27
N ARG A 189 -11.75 7.75 8.18
CA ARG A 189 -11.82 6.77 9.28
C ARG A 189 -11.00 7.24 10.49
N LYS A 190 -9.77 7.69 10.28
CA LYS A 190 -8.90 8.23 11.33
C LYS A 190 -9.51 9.46 12.02
N LEU A 191 -10.16 10.36 11.26
CA LEU A 191 -10.86 11.50 11.85
C LEU A 191 -12.04 11.06 12.71
N ALA A 192 -12.86 10.13 12.23
CA ALA A 192 -13.99 9.60 13.00
C ALA A 192 -13.51 8.95 14.30
N ALA A 193 -12.46 8.14 14.23
CA ALA A 193 -11.85 7.51 15.39
C ALA A 193 -11.28 8.51 16.40
N ALA A 194 -10.64 9.59 15.93
CA ALA A 194 -10.12 10.63 16.82
C ALA A 194 -11.24 11.40 17.55
N ARG A 195 -12.34 11.68 16.86
CA ARG A 195 -13.52 12.30 17.50
C ARG A 195 -14.09 11.40 18.59
N GLN A 196 -14.26 10.11 18.30
CA GLN A 196 -14.72 9.12 19.30
C GLN A 196 -13.75 9.02 20.50
N ALA A 197 -12.44 9.01 20.24
CA ALA A 197 -11.41 8.95 21.28
C ALA A 197 -11.42 10.21 22.15
N ALA A 198 -11.65 11.39 21.57
CA ALA A 198 -11.78 12.66 22.30
C ALA A 198 -13.03 12.64 23.19
N GLU A 199 -14.19 12.22 22.68
CA GLU A 199 -15.43 12.10 23.45
C GLU A 199 -15.26 11.10 24.61
N ALA A 200 -14.64 9.95 24.37
CA ALA A 200 -14.38 8.94 25.41
C ALA A 200 -13.44 9.45 26.52
N ALA A 201 -12.60 10.45 26.22
CA ALA A 201 -11.74 11.13 27.20
C ALA A 201 -12.44 12.35 27.86
N ASN A 202 -13.76 12.51 27.72
CA ASN A 202 -14.55 13.65 28.19
C ASN A 202 -14.09 15.00 27.61
N GLY A 203 -13.50 14.97 26.41
CA GLY A 203 -13.05 16.13 25.66
C GLY A 203 -13.76 16.27 24.31
N ALA A 204 -13.25 17.16 23.48
CA ALA A 204 -13.70 17.31 22.10
C ALA A 204 -12.49 17.56 21.20
N LEU A 205 -12.61 17.19 19.92
CA LEU A 205 -11.65 17.56 18.89
C LEU A 205 -12.23 18.72 18.07
N PRO A 206 -11.77 19.98 18.29
CA PRO A 206 -12.23 21.11 17.51
C PRO A 206 -11.83 20.97 16.03
N ASP A 207 -12.70 21.39 15.11
CA ASP A 207 -12.36 21.38 13.68
C ASP A 207 -11.10 22.22 13.37
N ALA A 208 -10.84 23.26 14.14
CA ALA A 208 -9.62 24.04 14.06
C ALA A 208 -8.33 23.25 14.38
N HIS A 209 -8.43 22.11 15.05
CA HIS A 209 -7.30 21.22 15.34
C HIS A 209 -7.15 20.09 14.30
N VAL A 210 -7.91 20.14 13.20
CA VAL A 210 -7.80 19.17 12.10
C VAL A 210 -7.26 19.88 10.86
N GLU A 211 -6.11 19.43 10.40
CA GLU A 211 -5.48 19.92 9.17
C GLU A 211 -5.43 18.80 8.13
N ARG A 212 -5.70 19.18 6.88
CA ARG A 212 -5.65 18.26 5.75
C ARG A 212 -4.64 18.71 4.72
N THR A 213 -3.91 17.74 4.16
CA THR A 213 -2.86 18.02 3.19
C THR A 213 -2.54 16.80 2.34
N MET A 214 -1.70 16.95 1.32
CA MET A 214 -1.13 15.81 0.59
C MET A 214 -0.11 15.09 1.47
N PHE A 215 0.03 13.77 1.27
CA PHE A 215 0.97 12.93 2.00
C PHE A 215 2.41 13.25 1.58
N SER A 216 2.96 14.33 2.13
CA SER A 216 4.34 14.76 1.89
C SER A 216 4.92 15.44 3.13
N LEU A 217 6.24 15.50 3.19
CA LEU A 217 6.96 16.21 4.26
C LEU A 217 6.58 17.71 4.28
N GLU A 218 6.49 18.34 3.12
CA GLU A 218 6.10 19.75 2.95
C GLU A 218 4.65 19.99 3.39
N GLY A 219 3.76 19.08 3.03
CA GLY A 219 2.36 19.09 3.46
C GLY A 219 2.25 19.00 4.99
N GLY A 220 2.94 18.04 5.59
CA GLY A 220 3.02 17.87 7.05
C GLY A 220 3.57 19.12 7.74
N GLN A 221 4.63 19.72 7.19
CA GLN A 221 5.20 20.96 7.73
C GLN A 221 4.19 22.13 7.69
N ALA A 222 3.52 22.34 6.57
CA ALA A 222 2.55 23.43 6.43
C ALA A 222 1.35 23.24 7.37
N ALA A 223 0.81 22.02 7.46
CA ALA A 223 -0.31 21.68 8.34
C ALA A 223 0.06 21.86 9.82
N ALA A 224 1.19 21.31 10.26
CA ALA A 224 1.65 21.41 11.63
C ALA A 224 1.96 22.87 12.02
N THR A 225 2.48 23.71 11.13
CA THR A 225 2.67 25.13 11.39
C THR A 225 1.36 25.79 11.82
N ARG A 226 0.23 25.51 11.13
CA ARG A 226 -1.08 26.06 11.51
C ARG A 226 -1.59 25.54 12.86
N LEU A 227 -1.35 24.25 13.16
CA LEU A 227 -1.70 23.67 14.45
C LEU A 227 -0.89 24.28 15.60
N LEU A 228 0.40 24.49 15.44
CA LEU A 228 1.27 25.13 16.43
C LEU A 228 0.83 26.58 16.73
N GLN A 229 0.43 27.34 15.70
CA GLN A 229 -0.12 28.71 15.87
C GLN A 229 -1.43 28.74 16.67
N ARG A 230 -2.15 27.61 16.76
CA ARG A 230 -3.37 27.43 17.57
C ARG A 230 -3.09 26.85 18.96
N GLY A 231 -1.81 26.70 19.32
CA GLY A 231 -1.39 26.23 20.63
C GLY A 231 -1.57 24.72 20.86
N VAL A 232 -1.59 23.92 19.81
CA VAL A 232 -1.62 22.46 19.90
C VAL A 232 -0.29 21.96 20.49
N THR A 233 -0.36 21.07 21.48
CA THR A 233 0.80 20.51 22.18
C THR A 233 1.09 19.05 21.82
N GLY A 234 0.11 18.33 21.26
CA GLY A 234 0.27 16.96 20.75
C GLY A 234 -0.26 16.86 19.32
N ILE A 235 0.48 16.26 18.40
CA ILE A 235 0.08 16.14 16.98
C ILE A 235 0.11 14.66 16.58
N ILE A 236 -1.03 14.17 16.07
CA ILE A 236 -1.15 12.83 15.45
C ILE A 236 -1.17 13.00 13.93
N CYS A 237 -0.27 12.34 13.24
CA CYS A 237 -0.13 12.41 11.80
C CYS A 237 -0.57 11.09 11.14
N ALA A 238 -1.22 11.17 9.98
CA ALA A 238 -1.72 10.02 9.24
C ALA A 238 -0.65 9.27 8.44
N SER A 239 0.61 9.69 8.51
CA SER A 239 1.78 8.98 7.97
C SER A 239 3.08 9.50 8.58
N ASP A 240 4.15 8.72 8.50
CA ASP A 240 5.48 9.14 8.96
C ASP A 240 6.03 10.34 8.19
N PRO A 241 5.90 10.46 6.86
CA PRO A 241 6.30 11.68 6.15
C PRO A 241 5.61 12.95 6.66
N LEU A 242 4.31 12.87 7.00
CA LEU A 242 3.58 14.00 7.62
C LEU A 242 4.14 14.32 9.01
N ALA A 243 4.45 13.30 9.82
CA ALA A 243 5.03 13.48 11.15
C ALA A 243 6.42 14.11 11.10
N LEU A 244 7.27 13.68 10.18
CA LEU A 244 8.58 14.32 9.95
C LEU A 244 8.43 15.78 9.53
N GLY A 245 7.42 16.11 8.72
CA GLY A 245 7.02 17.46 8.41
C GLY A 245 6.63 18.27 9.65
N ALA A 246 5.86 17.65 10.56
CA ALA A 246 5.47 18.27 11.83
C ALA A 246 6.67 18.53 12.75
N VAL A 247 7.59 17.59 12.88
CA VAL A 247 8.86 17.78 13.62
C VAL A 247 9.66 18.95 13.02
N ARG A 248 9.75 19.03 11.69
CA ARG A 248 10.43 20.12 11.00
C ARG A 248 9.75 21.47 11.23
N ALA A 249 8.40 21.51 11.25
CA ALA A 249 7.63 22.71 11.56
C ALA A 249 7.92 23.18 13.00
N ALA A 250 7.84 22.28 13.98
CA ALA A 250 8.11 22.58 15.38
C ALA A 250 9.49 23.24 15.53
N ARG A 251 10.54 22.63 14.99
CA ARG A 251 11.92 23.19 15.06
C ARG A 251 12.03 24.58 14.41
N ARG A 252 11.39 24.80 13.28
CA ARG A 252 11.40 26.12 12.59
C ARG A 252 10.71 27.22 13.39
N HIS A 253 9.73 26.85 14.21
CA HIS A 253 9.03 27.78 15.10
C HIS A 253 9.62 27.86 16.50
N GLY A 254 10.80 27.26 16.73
CA GLY A 254 11.52 27.32 18.01
C GLY A 254 10.98 26.34 19.06
N HIS A 255 10.08 25.43 18.69
CA HIS A 255 9.59 24.39 19.59
C HIS A 255 10.49 23.14 19.57
N ARG A 256 10.73 22.58 20.73
CA ARG A 256 11.48 21.34 20.91
C ARG A 256 10.51 20.14 20.86
N VAL A 257 10.83 19.15 20.05
CA VAL A 257 10.16 17.86 20.08
C VAL A 257 11.06 16.92 20.88
N PRO A 258 10.56 16.28 21.95
CA PRO A 258 9.16 16.21 22.40
C PRO A 258 8.74 17.27 23.44
N HIS A 259 9.62 18.11 23.95
CA HIS A 259 9.45 18.89 25.20
C HIS A 259 8.35 19.96 25.11
N ASP A 260 8.23 20.64 23.98
CA ASP A 260 7.24 21.70 23.77
C ASP A 260 6.05 21.20 22.95
N VAL A 261 6.25 20.19 22.10
CA VAL A 261 5.20 19.51 21.33
C VAL A 261 5.55 18.04 21.08
N SER A 262 4.59 17.17 21.35
CA SER A 262 4.68 15.74 21.05
C SER A 262 4.18 15.44 19.65
N VAL A 263 4.83 14.53 18.91
CA VAL A 263 4.45 14.12 17.57
C VAL A 263 4.36 12.60 17.48
N VAL A 264 3.24 12.10 16.97
CA VAL A 264 2.99 10.68 16.69
C VAL A 264 2.81 10.51 15.19
N GLY A 265 3.54 9.55 14.59
CA GLY A 265 3.45 9.16 13.19
C GLY A 265 2.51 7.97 12.96
N TYR A 266 2.54 7.47 11.74
CA TYR A 266 1.83 6.28 11.30
C TYR A 266 2.63 5.63 10.17
N ASP A 267 2.77 4.34 10.18
CA ASP A 267 3.40 3.37 9.28
C ASP A 267 4.56 2.60 9.95
N ASP A 268 5.33 3.22 10.82
CA ASP A 268 6.60 2.73 11.37
C ASP A 268 7.61 2.36 10.28
N SER A 269 7.84 3.30 9.38
CA SER A 269 8.80 3.15 8.28
C SER A 269 10.22 2.91 8.80
N ALA A 270 11.03 2.16 8.05
CA ALA A 270 12.33 1.61 8.50
C ALA A 270 13.31 2.61 9.15
N PHE A 271 13.24 3.90 8.78
CA PHE A 271 14.16 4.93 9.29
C PHE A 271 13.64 5.71 10.49
N MET A 272 12.46 5.39 11.03
CA MET A 272 11.86 6.16 12.13
C MET A 272 12.61 6.00 13.47
N THR A 273 13.41 4.96 13.58
CA THR A 273 14.35 4.78 14.71
C THR A 273 15.60 5.66 14.64
N CYS A 274 15.94 6.13 13.43
CA CYS A 274 17.15 6.92 13.15
C CYS A 274 16.88 8.41 13.03
N THR A 275 15.62 8.85 13.20
CA THR A 275 15.27 10.28 13.21
C THR A 275 15.69 10.94 14.52
N GLU A 276 15.74 12.27 14.55
CA GLU A 276 16.07 13.06 15.75
C GLU A 276 14.92 14.03 16.06
N PRO A 277 14.13 13.77 17.12
CA PRO A 277 14.15 12.54 17.95
C PRO A 277 13.65 11.32 17.18
N PRO A 278 13.94 10.09 17.67
CA PRO A 278 13.33 8.87 17.12
C PRO A 278 11.80 8.94 17.21
N LEU A 279 11.11 8.66 16.10
CA LEU A 279 9.68 8.92 15.97
C LEU A 279 8.83 7.86 16.68
N THR A 280 7.99 8.29 17.61
CA THR A 280 6.85 7.51 18.11
C THR A 280 5.82 7.40 16.98
N THR A 281 5.41 6.20 16.63
CA THR A 281 4.57 5.97 15.45
C THR A 281 3.75 4.69 15.60
N VAL A 282 2.66 4.58 14.85
CA VAL A 282 1.85 3.37 14.77
C VAL A 282 2.42 2.45 13.71
N ARG A 283 2.74 1.23 14.10
CA ARG A 283 3.20 0.18 13.19
C ARG A 283 2.02 -0.54 12.56
N GLN A 284 1.96 -0.55 11.23
CA GLN A 284 1.08 -1.44 10.49
C GLN A 284 1.70 -2.86 10.47
N PRO A 285 0.92 -3.94 10.68
CA PRO A 285 1.44 -5.31 10.58
C PRO A 285 1.56 -5.76 9.11
N ILE A 286 2.42 -5.08 8.33
CA ILE A 286 2.54 -5.23 6.86
C ILE A 286 2.86 -6.66 6.43
N GLU A 287 3.63 -7.41 7.23
CA GLU A 287 3.93 -8.82 6.97
C GLU A 287 2.66 -9.68 6.96
N ALA A 288 1.81 -9.53 7.97
CA ALA A 288 0.56 -10.27 8.08
C ALA A 288 -0.45 -9.81 7.02
N MET A 289 -0.57 -8.50 6.81
CA MET A 289 -1.46 -7.91 5.80
C MET A 289 -1.07 -8.33 4.38
N GLY A 290 0.22 -8.25 4.04
CA GLY A 290 0.72 -8.61 2.71
C GLY A 290 0.53 -10.08 2.40
N ARG A 291 0.81 -10.98 3.37
CA ARG A 291 0.55 -12.42 3.21
C ARG A 291 -0.94 -12.72 3.04
N ALA A 292 -1.80 -12.13 3.88
CA ALA A 292 -3.24 -12.31 3.76
C ALA A 292 -3.79 -11.81 2.41
N ALA A 293 -3.25 -10.70 1.88
CA ALA A 293 -3.62 -10.20 0.57
C ALA A 293 -3.26 -11.22 -0.54
N VAL A 294 -2.07 -11.83 -0.46
CA VAL A 294 -1.65 -12.87 -1.41
C VAL A 294 -2.49 -14.14 -1.27
N ASP A 295 -2.79 -14.58 -0.05
CA ASP A 295 -3.62 -15.76 0.20
C ASP A 295 -5.04 -15.58 -0.38
N LEU A 296 -5.66 -14.41 -0.17
CA LEU A 296 -6.96 -14.06 -0.75
C LEU A 296 -6.91 -14.03 -2.29
N LEU A 297 -5.83 -13.47 -2.87
CA LEU A 297 -5.66 -13.46 -4.31
C LEU A 297 -5.50 -14.87 -4.88
N CYS A 298 -4.65 -15.70 -4.26
CA CYS A 298 -4.43 -17.08 -4.68
C CYS A 298 -5.70 -17.92 -4.60
N ALA A 299 -6.51 -17.74 -3.55
CA ALA A 299 -7.80 -18.40 -3.42
C ALA A 299 -8.74 -18.05 -4.59
N GLN A 300 -8.85 -16.77 -4.93
CA GLN A 300 -9.62 -16.31 -6.10
C GLN A 300 -9.08 -16.90 -7.42
N ILE A 301 -7.75 -16.90 -7.62
CA ILE A 301 -7.11 -17.49 -8.82
C ILE A 301 -7.44 -18.98 -8.96
N GLN A 302 -7.60 -19.70 -7.83
CA GLN A 302 -7.97 -21.10 -7.78
C GLN A 302 -9.49 -21.32 -7.90
N GLY A 303 -10.29 -20.26 -8.00
CA GLY A 303 -11.75 -20.33 -8.09
C GLY A 303 -12.42 -20.63 -6.75
N THR A 304 -11.72 -20.40 -5.63
CA THR A 304 -12.29 -20.52 -4.28
C THR A 304 -13.01 -19.22 -3.95
N GLU A 305 -14.23 -19.33 -3.43
CA GLU A 305 -14.98 -18.18 -2.94
C GLU A 305 -14.29 -17.58 -1.71
N VAL A 306 -14.10 -16.25 -1.72
CA VAL A 306 -13.46 -15.52 -0.63
C VAL A 306 -14.47 -14.55 0.01
N PRO A 307 -14.33 -14.23 1.30
CA PRO A 307 -15.22 -13.27 1.96
C PRO A 307 -15.17 -11.90 1.27
N HIS A 308 -16.33 -11.34 0.96
CA HIS A 308 -16.47 -9.95 0.54
C HIS A 308 -16.49 -9.07 1.78
N GLY A 309 -15.46 -8.27 1.99
CA GLY A 309 -15.35 -7.38 3.13
C GLY A 309 -13.93 -7.03 3.51
N GLU A 310 -13.80 -6.31 4.60
CA GLU A 310 -12.50 -5.90 5.11
C GLU A 310 -12.02 -6.85 6.20
N LEU A 311 -10.85 -7.43 6.01
CA LEU A 311 -10.11 -8.14 7.04
C LEU A 311 -9.22 -7.13 7.77
N LEU A 312 -9.59 -6.80 9.01
CA LEU A 312 -8.90 -5.81 9.82
C LEU A 312 -7.74 -6.44 10.60
N PHE A 313 -6.59 -5.76 10.57
CA PHE A 313 -5.39 -6.11 11.30
C PHE A 313 -5.11 -5.09 12.39
N GLU A 314 -4.84 -5.57 13.60
CA GLU A 314 -4.56 -4.72 14.75
C GLU A 314 -3.14 -4.12 14.65
N PRO A 315 -3.01 -2.77 14.72
CA PRO A 315 -1.73 -2.07 14.74
C PRO A 315 -1.12 -2.03 16.15
N GLU A 316 0.15 -1.63 16.22
CA GLU A 316 0.90 -1.42 17.45
C GLU A 316 1.42 0.02 17.54
N LEU A 317 1.20 0.72 18.65
CA LEU A 317 1.88 1.98 18.91
C LEU A 317 3.31 1.72 19.43
N VAL A 318 4.29 2.14 18.67
CA VAL A 318 5.71 2.03 19.00
C VAL A 318 6.19 3.36 19.59
N VAL A 319 6.29 3.40 20.91
CA VAL A 319 6.72 4.61 21.66
C VAL A 319 8.23 4.77 21.55
N ARG A 320 8.68 5.97 21.15
CA ARG A 320 10.09 6.35 21.03
C ARG A 320 10.34 7.73 21.68
N GLY A 321 11.14 8.58 21.04
CA GLY A 321 11.60 9.85 21.60
C GLY A 321 10.82 11.10 21.19
N SER A 322 9.80 11.00 20.33
CA SER A 322 9.07 12.18 19.84
C SER A 322 7.84 12.56 20.67
N THR A 323 7.61 11.89 21.80
CA THR A 323 6.52 12.18 22.74
C THR A 323 7.05 12.27 24.17
N ALA A 324 6.55 13.21 24.96
CA ALA A 324 6.88 13.39 26.37
C ALA A 324 5.68 13.97 27.14
N GLN A 325 5.75 13.98 28.46
CA GLN A 325 4.78 14.69 29.29
C GLN A 325 4.75 16.19 28.90
N VAL A 326 3.53 16.74 28.84
CA VAL A 326 3.36 18.17 28.64
C VAL A 326 4.07 18.91 29.76
N ALA A 327 4.83 19.98 29.42
CA ALA A 327 5.48 20.81 30.43
C ALA A 327 4.41 21.42 31.36
N ALA A 328 4.62 21.31 32.68
CA ALA A 328 3.80 22.05 33.63
C ALA A 328 4.02 23.54 33.40
N ASP A 329 2.94 24.31 33.29
CA ASP A 329 2.97 25.78 33.17
C ASP A 329 3.57 26.46 34.39
#